data_a70287f4922c8876eb4c4e9aa175ac65
#
_entry.id   a70287f4922c8876eb4c4e9aa175ac65
#
_cell.length_a   1.000
_cell.length_b   1.000
_cell.length_c   1.000
_cell.angle_alpha   90.00
_cell.angle_beta   90.00
_cell.angle_gamma   90.00
#
_symmetry.space_group_name_H-M   'P 1'
#
loop_
_entity.id
_entity.type
_entity.pdbx_description
1 polymer ?
#
loop_
_entity_poly.entity_id
_entity_poly.type
_entity_poly.pdbx_seq_one_letter_code
_entity_poly.pdbx_strand_id
1 'polypeptide(L)'
;SGYIVKGCHCAYTNGSGLYYLLKSLAHERGRGVDHPEWLETAGKALRTMMRLQRPDGNFGYSYRVDRPEMVDQEGFAGVWFVAALALAHRLTGDPAFLASARRGFDFYAASVRTLNCWGTPMDTWKSNDQEGNLGFIRAARLLHEETREDRYLADLEDGANYEYLWRYGFQARPEYAPLKGSAWNSCGGSITSVSNPHIHPMGIFVSHDLQYLAATGGGDVHARRCADGLDWGLNCIELYPEINAIQPPIEATGGGDVHAR
;
A
#
# COMPACT_ATOMS: atom_id res chain seq x y z
N SER A 1 -6.23 -10.56 16.28
CA SER A 1 -5.16 -11.04 15.41
C SER A 1 -3.95 -11.41 16.24
N GLY A 2 -3.38 -12.58 15.99
CA GLY A 2 -2.30 -13.13 16.82
C GLY A 2 -0.90 -12.60 16.52
N TYR A 3 -0.74 -11.53 15.73
CA TYR A 3 0.58 -11.13 15.19
C TYR A 3 1.14 -9.87 15.78
N ILE A 4 0.32 -9.04 16.40
CA ILE A 4 0.81 -7.89 17.13
C ILE A 4 0.82 -8.23 18.60
N VAL A 5 2.01 -8.29 19.16
CA VAL A 5 2.19 -8.47 20.61
C VAL A 5 1.45 -7.36 21.34
N LYS A 6 0.73 -7.70 22.41
CA LYS A 6 0.02 -6.72 23.23
C LYS A 6 0.95 -5.56 23.62
N GLY A 7 0.49 -4.33 23.45
CA GLY A 7 1.29 -3.13 23.69
C GLY A 7 2.26 -2.78 22.57
N CYS A 8 2.09 -3.35 21.38
CA CYS A 8 2.83 -3.01 20.19
C CYS A 8 1.91 -2.49 19.09
N HIS A 9 2.50 -1.78 18.13
CA HIS A 9 1.86 -1.35 16.89
C HIS A 9 2.71 -1.73 15.69
N CYS A 10 2.11 -1.79 14.50
CA CYS A 10 2.78 -2.24 13.30
C CYS A 10 3.30 -1.07 12.46
N ALA A 11 4.43 -1.33 11.78
CA ALA A 11 5.02 -0.43 10.81
C ALA A 11 4.09 -0.09 9.65
N TYR A 12 3.32 -1.07 9.15
CA TYR A 12 2.37 -0.88 8.06
C TYR A 12 1.35 0.21 8.36
N THR A 13 0.58 0.08 9.44
CA THR A 13 -0.48 1.04 9.80
C THR A 13 0.07 2.43 10.08
N ASN A 14 1.21 2.50 10.79
CA ASN A 14 1.81 3.79 11.11
C ASN A 14 2.41 4.46 9.88
N GLY A 15 3.13 3.70 9.05
CA GLY A 15 3.75 4.23 7.84
C GLY A 15 2.71 4.69 6.82
N SER A 16 1.70 3.87 6.55
CA SER A 16 0.60 4.24 5.65
C SER A 16 -0.24 5.39 6.20
N GLY A 17 -0.56 5.38 7.50
CA GLY A 17 -1.27 6.48 8.15
C GLY A 17 -0.53 7.82 8.03
N LEU A 18 0.78 7.84 8.28
CA LEU A 18 1.60 9.04 8.10
C LEU A 18 1.66 9.49 6.63
N TYR A 19 1.80 8.55 5.70
CA TYR A 19 1.75 8.86 4.28
C TYR A 19 0.44 9.54 3.89
N TYR A 20 -0.70 8.95 4.29
CA TYR A 20 -2.01 9.51 3.93
C TYR A 20 -2.31 10.83 4.65
N LEU A 21 -1.84 11.03 5.89
CA LEU A 21 -1.92 12.32 6.57
C LEU A 21 -1.18 13.42 5.79
N LEU A 22 0.05 13.14 5.36
CA LEU A 22 0.83 14.08 4.55
C LEU A 22 0.23 14.29 3.16
N LYS A 23 -0.35 13.26 2.55
CA LYS A 23 -1.06 13.36 1.26
C LYS A 23 -2.31 14.23 1.39
N SER A 24 -3.07 14.10 2.48
CA SER A 24 -4.22 14.95 2.79
C SER A 24 -3.79 16.40 3.00
N LEU A 25 -2.70 16.63 3.73
CA LEU A 25 -2.13 17.97 3.89
C LEU A 25 -1.75 18.59 2.54
N ALA A 26 -1.08 17.83 1.66
CA ALA A 26 -0.72 18.31 0.33
C ALA A 26 -1.96 18.70 -0.49
N HIS A 27 -3.03 17.90 -0.38
CA HIS A 27 -4.30 18.17 -1.05
C HIS A 27 -4.96 19.47 -0.51
N GLU A 28 -5.05 19.62 0.81
CA GLU A 28 -5.63 20.81 1.44
C GLU A 28 -4.84 22.09 1.11
N ARG A 29 -3.49 22.01 1.13
CA ARG A 29 -2.63 23.13 0.69
C ARG A 29 -2.90 23.51 -0.77
N GLY A 30 -3.12 22.54 -1.66
CA GLY A 30 -3.51 22.80 -3.05
C GLY A 30 -4.86 23.53 -3.19
N ARG A 31 -5.70 23.48 -2.16
CA ARG A 31 -6.98 24.22 -2.06
C ARG A 31 -6.86 25.51 -1.25
N GLY A 32 -5.67 25.89 -0.82
CA GLY A 32 -5.41 27.10 -0.03
C GLY A 32 -5.67 26.93 1.48
N VAL A 33 -5.85 25.71 1.96
CA VAL A 33 -6.03 25.41 3.40
C VAL A 33 -4.79 24.77 3.94
N ASP A 34 -4.23 25.27 5.04
CA ASP A 34 -3.05 24.71 5.70
C ASP A 34 -3.41 24.13 7.08
N HIS A 35 -2.76 23.03 7.42
CA HIS A 35 -2.89 22.34 8.69
C HIS A 35 -1.49 22.09 9.26
N PRO A 36 -0.83 23.11 9.83
CA PRO A 36 0.54 23.01 10.31
C PRO A 36 0.72 21.94 11.40
N GLU A 37 -0.31 21.71 12.21
CA GLU A 37 -0.32 20.67 13.24
C GLU A 37 -0.25 19.25 12.66
N TRP A 38 -0.77 19.02 11.44
CA TRP A 38 -0.63 17.74 10.77
C TRP A 38 0.81 17.49 10.34
N LEU A 39 1.46 18.53 9.80
CA LEU A 39 2.86 18.44 9.42
C LEU A 39 3.77 18.24 10.64
N GLU A 40 3.51 18.97 11.72
CA GLU A 40 4.26 18.84 12.96
C GLU A 40 4.13 17.41 13.54
N THR A 41 2.90 16.88 13.60
CA THR A 41 2.62 15.54 14.11
C THR A 41 3.32 14.47 13.25
N ALA A 42 3.15 14.53 11.94
CA ALA A 42 3.81 13.59 11.03
C ALA A 42 5.33 13.70 11.11
N GLY A 43 5.87 14.93 11.17
CA GLY A 43 7.30 15.18 11.28
C GLY A 43 7.91 14.61 12.57
N LYS A 44 7.26 14.78 13.72
CA LYS A 44 7.70 14.18 14.99
C LYS A 44 7.74 12.66 14.91
N ALA A 45 6.69 12.04 14.40
CA ALA A 45 6.61 10.60 14.23
C ALA A 45 7.70 10.08 13.29
N LEU A 46 7.85 10.69 12.11
CA LEU A 46 8.87 10.28 11.13
C LEU A 46 10.29 10.45 11.67
N ARG A 47 10.60 11.54 12.39
CA ARG A 47 11.91 11.69 13.03
C ARG A 47 12.18 10.61 14.09
N THR A 48 11.16 10.14 14.77
CA THR A 48 11.28 9.00 15.70
C THR A 48 11.61 7.74 14.91
N MET A 49 10.92 7.49 13.81
CA MET A 49 11.20 6.33 12.95
C MET A 49 12.59 6.39 12.32
N MET A 50 13.08 7.58 11.93
CA MET A 50 14.45 7.75 11.44
C MET A 50 15.52 7.39 12.49
N ARG A 51 15.24 7.66 13.78
CA ARG A 51 16.16 7.24 14.88
C ARG A 51 16.13 5.72 15.10
N LEU A 52 15.02 5.07 14.80
CA LEU A 52 14.85 3.62 14.91
C LEU A 52 15.27 2.86 13.64
N GLN A 53 15.46 3.59 12.52
CA GLN A 53 15.91 2.98 11.27
C GLN A 53 17.28 2.31 11.48
N ARG A 54 17.35 1.05 11.10
CA ARG A 54 18.59 0.27 11.20
C ARG A 54 19.66 0.81 10.23
N PRO A 55 20.93 0.49 10.47
CA PRO A 55 22.03 0.89 9.57
C PRO A 55 21.87 0.34 8.14
N ASP A 56 21.23 -0.84 7.99
CA ASP A 56 20.92 -1.47 6.71
C ASP A 56 19.74 -0.81 5.96
N GLY A 57 19.06 0.15 6.59
CA GLY A 57 17.91 0.85 6.03
C GLY A 57 16.55 0.31 6.48
N ASN A 58 16.50 -0.86 7.12
CA ASN A 58 15.26 -1.48 7.55
C ASN A 58 14.53 -0.65 8.62
N PHE A 59 13.21 -0.49 8.46
CA PHE A 59 12.33 0.08 9.46
C PHE A 59 11.64 -0.96 10.35
N GLY A 60 11.85 -2.25 10.10
CA GLY A 60 11.26 -3.32 10.89
C GLY A 60 9.76 -3.51 10.69
N TYR A 61 9.14 -4.32 11.57
CA TYR A 61 7.77 -4.76 11.47
C TYR A 61 6.87 -4.21 12.58
N SER A 62 7.31 -4.26 13.86
CA SER A 62 6.51 -3.79 14.99
C SER A 62 7.32 -3.07 16.04
N TYR A 63 6.62 -2.21 16.80
CA TYR A 63 7.20 -1.31 17.80
C TYR A 63 6.36 -1.26 19.05
N ARG A 64 6.98 -0.91 20.19
CA ARG A 64 6.28 -0.62 21.42
C ARG A 64 5.43 0.64 21.32
N VAL A 65 4.27 0.65 21.99
CA VAL A 65 3.40 1.86 22.07
C VAL A 65 3.85 2.82 23.15
N ASP A 66 4.54 2.33 24.19
CA ASP A 66 4.93 3.10 25.38
C ASP A 66 6.32 3.73 25.29
N ARG A 67 7.13 3.30 24.33
CA ARG A 67 8.49 3.83 24.09
C ARG A 67 8.98 3.55 22.67
N PRO A 68 9.94 4.35 22.17
CA PRO A 68 10.49 4.18 20.82
C PRO A 68 11.45 2.97 20.76
N GLU A 69 10.89 1.77 20.64
CA GLU A 69 11.63 0.51 20.57
C GLU A 69 11.04 -0.39 19.49
N MET A 70 11.93 -0.90 18.62
CA MET A 70 11.58 -1.91 17.61
C MET A 70 11.58 -3.28 18.28
N VAL A 71 10.45 -3.98 18.23
CA VAL A 71 10.27 -5.31 18.86
C VAL A 71 10.51 -6.42 17.85
N ASP A 72 10.03 -6.23 16.62
CA ASP A 72 10.18 -7.19 15.54
C ASP A 72 10.80 -6.49 14.34
N GLN A 73 11.91 -7.03 13.87
CA GLN A 73 12.72 -6.45 12.80
C GLN A 73 12.44 -7.06 11.44
N GLU A 74 11.73 -8.18 11.38
CA GLU A 74 11.58 -8.96 10.17
C GLU A 74 10.26 -8.65 9.47
N GLY A 75 10.32 -8.21 8.24
CA GLY A 75 9.16 -8.03 7.38
C GLY A 75 9.24 -6.78 6.52
N PHE A 76 8.35 -6.76 5.54
CA PHE A 76 8.28 -5.73 4.51
C PHE A 76 7.42 -4.50 4.93
N ALA A 77 6.71 -4.58 6.05
CA ALA A 77 5.73 -3.59 6.50
C ALA A 77 6.29 -2.16 6.62
N GLY A 78 7.58 -2.03 6.93
CA GLY A 78 8.25 -0.73 7.09
C GLY A 78 8.41 0.10 5.81
N VAL A 79 8.15 -0.47 4.63
CA VAL A 79 8.26 0.22 3.34
C VAL A 79 7.36 1.47 3.26
N TRP A 80 6.23 1.49 3.96
CA TRP A 80 5.34 2.64 4.00
C TRP A 80 5.97 3.88 4.64
N PHE A 81 6.93 3.72 5.56
CA PHE A 81 7.71 4.85 6.07
C PHE A 81 8.57 5.48 4.97
N VAL A 82 9.06 4.69 4.01
CA VAL A 82 9.83 5.22 2.86
C VAL A 82 8.96 6.17 2.04
N ALA A 83 7.74 5.77 1.71
CA ALA A 83 6.79 6.62 0.99
C ALA A 83 6.44 7.90 1.78
N ALA A 84 6.20 7.76 3.10
CA ALA A 84 5.90 8.89 3.97
C ALA A 84 7.09 9.87 4.08
N LEU A 85 8.32 9.36 4.20
CA LEU A 85 9.54 10.18 4.25
C LEU A 85 9.81 10.92 2.94
N ALA A 86 9.62 10.27 1.79
CA ALA A 86 9.76 10.92 0.49
C ALA A 86 8.75 12.07 0.34
N LEU A 87 7.50 11.85 0.76
CA LEU A 87 6.48 12.90 0.74
C LEU A 87 6.74 14.00 1.76
N ALA A 88 7.27 13.69 2.95
CA ALA A 88 7.68 14.68 3.94
C ALA A 88 8.81 15.56 3.41
N HIS A 89 9.79 14.98 2.71
CA HIS A 89 10.82 15.77 2.02
C HIS A 89 10.20 16.75 1.04
N ARG A 90 9.31 16.32 0.18
CA ARG A 90 8.60 17.17 -0.79
C ARG A 90 7.89 18.36 -0.12
N LEU A 91 7.27 18.14 1.02
CA LEU A 91 6.48 19.16 1.72
C LEU A 91 7.33 20.14 2.53
N THR A 92 8.54 19.74 2.94
CA THR A 92 9.38 20.51 3.89
C THR A 92 10.71 20.97 3.30
N GLY A 93 11.20 20.31 2.26
CA GLY A 93 12.57 20.51 1.74
C GLY A 93 13.67 19.92 2.64
N ASP A 94 13.33 19.26 3.76
CA ASP A 94 14.34 18.72 4.68
C ASP A 94 15.07 17.50 4.08
N PRO A 95 16.38 17.62 3.78
CA PRO A 95 17.15 16.56 3.13
C PRO A 95 17.33 15.31 3.99
N ALA A 96 17.13 15.41 5.31
CA ALA A 96 17.24 14.27 6.20
C ALA A 96 16.14 13.24 5.94
N PHE A 97 14.93 13.69 5.59
CA PHE A 97 13.84 12.80 5.18
C PHE A 97 14.19 12.04 3.91
N LEU A 98 14.72 12.73 2.88
CA LEU A 98 15.12 12.10 1.63
C LEU A 98 16.24 11.07 1.83
N ALA A 99 17.26 11.42 2.62
CA ALA A 99 18.38 10.53 2.92
C ALA A 99 17.91 9.24 3.62
N SER A 100 16.98 9.36 4.58
CA SER A 100 16.39 8.20 5.26
C SER A 100 15.51 7.37 4.32
N ALA A 101 14.71 8.03 3.48
CA ALA A 101 13.88 7.36 2.47
C ALA A 101 14.74 6.53 1.49
N ARG A 102 15.84 7.10 0.98
CA ARG A 102 16.76 6.39 0.07
C ARG A 102 17.34 5.13 0.71
N ARG A 103 17.85 5.22 1.94
CA ARG A 103 18.39 4.04 2.64
C ARG A 103 17.33 2.96 2.85
N GLY A 104 16.13 3.37 3.25
CA GLY A 104 15.01 2.42 3.41
C GLY A 104 14.59 1.80 2.08
N PHE A 105 14.52 2.59 1.03
CA PHE A 105 14.18 2.11 -0.30
C PHE A 105 15.15 1.04 -0.79
N ASP A 106 16.45 1.28 -0.66
CA ASP A 106 17.50 0.34 -1.08
C ASP A 106 17.38 -1.02 -0.36
N PHE A 107 17.00 -1.01 0.91
CA PHE A 107 16.74 -2.22 1.67
C PHE A 107 15.53 -3.01 1.10
N TYR A 108 14.39 -2.35 0.89
CA TYR A 108 13.17 -3.03 0.44
C TYR A 108 13.20 -3.41 -1.05
N ALA A 109 13.94 -2.69 -1.89
CA ALA A 109 14.07 -2.99 -3.32
C ALA A 109 14.64 -4.40 -3.57
N ALA A 110 15.56 -4.87 -2.73
CA ALA A 110 16.11 -6.23 -2.84
C ALA A 110 15.03 -7.31 -2.73
N SER A 111 14.02 -7.11 -1.89
CA SER A 111 12.90 -8.04 -1.74
C SER A 111 11.96 -8.02 -2.94
N VAL A 112 11.65 -6.85 -3.49
CA VAL A 112 10.79 -6.74 -4.67
C VAL A 112 11.42 -7.41 -5.89
N ARG A 113 12.71 -7.18 -6.14
CA ARG A 113 13.47 -7.81 -7.23
C ARG A 113 13.50 -9.34 -7.15
N THR A 114 13.30 -9.90 -5.98
CA THR A 114 13.19 -11.35 -5.74
C THR A 114 11.76 -11.83 -5.55
N LEU A 115 10.77 -10.99 -5.83
CA LEU A 115 9.33 -11.27 -5.69
C LEU A 115 8.94 -11.73 -4.27
N ASN A 116 9.54 -11.13 -3.24
CA ASN A 116 9.40 -11.56 -1.85
C ASN A 116 9.07 -10.40 -0.90
N CYS A 117 7.84 -9.87 -0.96
CA CYS A 117 7.33 -8.88 0.00
C CYS A 117 6.77 -9.54 1.26
N TRP A 118 7.55 -10.42 1.89
CA TRP A 118 7.14 -11.17 3.07
C TRP A 118 7.00 -10.30 4.31
N GLY A 119 5.90 -10.52 5.07
CA GLY A 119 5.70 -9.88 6.36
C GLY A 119 5.11 -8.48 6.28
N THR A 120 4.05 -8.31 5.47
CA THR A 120 3.29 -7.06 5.41
C THR A 120 1.96 -7.10 6.16
N PRO A 121 1.11 -8.14 6.02
CA PRO A 121 -0.22 -8.12 6.60
C PRO A 121 -0.17 -8.18 8.11
N MET A 122 -1.21 -7.62 8.73
CA MET A 122 -1.36 -7.53 10.18
C MET A 122 -2.43 -8.44 10.75
N ASP A 123 -3.30 -8.91 9.90
CA ASP A 123 -4.48 -9.73 10.22
C ASP A 123 -4.23 -11.21 10.01
N THR A 124 -3.07 -11.57 9.43
CA THR A 124 -2.66 -12.94 9.16
C THR A 124 -1.23 -13.22 9.63
N TRP A 125 -0.76 -14.46 9.47
CA TRP A 125 0.66 -14.78 9.64
C TRP A 125 1.50 -14.07 8.57
N LYS A 126 2.70 -13.66 8.94
CA LYS A 126 3.65 -13.09 7.99
C LYS A 126 3.76 -13.99 6.76
N SER A 127 3.41 -13.44 5.62
CA SER A 127 3.45 -14.10 4.32
C SER A 127 3.80 -13.09 3.25
N ASN A 128 3.97 -13.55 2.02
CA ASN A 128 3.99 -12.64 0.88
C ASN A 128 2.61 -12.00 0.71
N ASP A 129 2.61 -10.71 0.44
CA ASP A 129 1.40 -9.90 0.42
C ASP A 129 1.50 -8.72 -0.55
N GLN A 130 0.39 -8.43 -1.21
CA GLN A 130 0.27 -7.30 -2.13
C GLN A 130 0.50 -5.95 -1.43
N GLU A 131 -0.01 -5.78 -0.22
CA GLU A 131 -0.10 -4.48 0.44
C GLU A 131 1.25 -3.80 0.68
N GLY A 132 2.30 -4.58 0.93
CA GLY A 132 3.65 -4.06 1.04
C GLY A 132 4.16 -3.51 -0.28
N ASN A 133 3.90 -4.22 -1.37
CA ASN A 133 4.32 -3.78 -2.68
C ASN A 133 3.63 -2.48 -3.12
N LEU A 134 2.39 -2.22 -2.68
CA LEU A 134 1.72 -0.94 -2.93
C LEU A 134 2.52 0.24 -2.32
N GLY A 135 3.04 0.06 -1.12
CA GLY A 135 3.91 1.04 -0.46
C GLY A 135 5.23 1.25 -1.21
N PHE A 136 5.82 0.16 -1.72
CA PHE A 136 7.05 0.22 -2.51
C PHE A 136 6.87 0.98 -3.83
N ILE A 137 5.85 0.63 -4.61
CA ILE A 137 5.48 1.31 -5.85
C ILE A 137 5.33 2.82 -5.61
N ARG A 138 4.63 3.20 -4.55
CA ARG A 138 4.44 4.58 -4.15
C ARG A 138 5.74 5.28 -3.81
N ALA A 139 6.61 4.61 -3.05
CA ALA A 139 7.92 5.14 -2.68
C ALA A 139 8.84 5.33 -3.91
N ALA A 140 8.86 4.34 -4.81
CA ALA A 140 9.64 4.40 -6.05
C ALA A 140 9.26 5.61 -6.90
N ARG A 141 7.95 5.82 -7.15
CA ARG A 141 7.47 6.98 -7.90
C ARG A 141 7.87 8.29 -7.22
N LEU A 142 7.63 8.43 -5.92
CA LEU A 142 7.97 9.66 -5.19
C LEU A 142 9.46 9.95 -5.25
N LEU A 143 10.31 8.94 -5.06
CA LEU A 143 11.76 9.11 -5.15
C LEU A 143 12.21 9.48 -6.56
N HIS A 144 11.63 8.88 -7.61
CA HIS A 144 11.93 9.28 -8.98
C HIS A 144 11.50 10.74 -9.24
N GLU A 145 10.32 11.15 -8.80
CA GLU A 145 9.85 12.53 -8.95
C GLU A 145 10.78 13.55 -8.25
N GLU A 146 11.32 13.20 -7.07
CA GLU A 146 12.22 14.07 -6.30
C GLU A 146 13.66 14.11 -6.84
N THR A 147 14.15 13.00 -7.34
CA THR A 147 15.59 12.86 -7.64
C THR A 147 15.91 12.81 -9.12
N ARG A 148 14.96 12.40 -9.95
CA ARG A 148 15.13 12.12 -11.39
C ARG A 148 16.16 11.02 -11.69
N GLU A 149 16.44 10.15 -10.71
CA GLU A 149 17.33 9.01 -10.89
C GLU A 149 16.56 7.85 -11.56
N ASP A 150 16.99 7.42 -12.73
CA ASP A 150 16.34 6.36 -13.54
C ASP A 150 16.21 5.02 -12.80
N ARG A 151 17.07 4.77 -11.80
CA ARG A 151 16.99 3.55 -10.98
C ARG A 151 15.63 3.42 -10.29
N TYR A 152 15.04 4.51 -9.82
CA TYR A 152 13.73 4.47 -9.17
C TYR A 152 12.60 4.23 -10.17
N LEU A 153 12.77 4.64 -11.42
CA LEU A 153 11.83 4.31 -12.48
C LEU A 153 11.88 2.82 -12.84
N ALA A 154 13.08 2.25 -12.92
CA ALA A 154 13.27 0.81 -13.11
C ALA A 154 12.68 0.00 -11.95
N ASP A 155 12.94 0.40 -10.70
CA ASP A 155 12.37 -0.25 -9.53
C ASP A 155 10.83 -0.07 -9.44
N LEU A 156 10.29 1.04 -9.94
CA LEU A 156 8.84 1.25 -10.08
C LEU A 156 8.23 0.24 -11.06
N GLU A 157 8.91 -0.03 -12.18
CA GLU A 157 8.51 -1.03 -13.17
C GLU A 157 8.56 -2.45 -12.57
N ASP A 158 9.62 -2.79 -11.83
CA ASP A 158 9.74 -4.06 -11.11
C ASP A 158 8.58 -4.24 -10.10
N GLY A 159 8.29 -3.19 -9.33
CA GLY A 159 7.15 -3.18 -8.41
C GLY A 159 5.81 -3.35 -9.12
N ALA A 160 5.60 -2.68 -10.25
CA ALA A 160 4.39 -2.81 -11.05
C ALA A 160 4.24 -4.23 -11.63
N ASN A 161 5.32 -4.83 -12.11
CA ASN A 161 5.32 -6.20 -12.61
C ASN A 161 5.02 -7.20 -11.51
N TYR A 162 5.58 -7.01 -10.30
CA TYR A 162 5.23 -7.83 -9.14
C TYR A 162 3.76 -7.64 -8.73
N GLU A 163 3.22 -6.42 -8.79
CA GLU A 163 1.82 -6.12 -8.53
C GLU A 163 0.88 -6.90 -9.46
N TYR A 164 1.27 -7.10 -10.73
CA TYR A 164 0.45 -7.83 -11.70
C TYR A 164 0.32 -9.33 -11.40
N LEU A 165 1.21 -9.91 -10.60
CA LEU A 165 1.07 -11.28 -10.13
C LEU A 165 -0.10 -11.46 -9.15
N TRP A 166 -0.53 -10.38 -8.52
CA TRP A 166 -1.65 -10.35 -7.59
C TRP A 166 -2.99 -10.04 -8.27
N ARG A 167 -2.99 -9.70 -9.57
CA ARG A 167 -4.18 -9.25 -10.30
C ARG A 167 -4.67 -10.30 -11.29
N TYR A 168 -5.98 -10.37 -11.38
CA TYR A 168 -6.61 -11.11 -12.46
C TYR A 168 -6.46 -10.35 -13.78
N GLY A 169 -5.76 -10.93 -14.74
CA GLY A 169 -5.63 -10.42 -16.10
C GLY A 169 -6.62 -11.02 -17.09
N PHE A 170 -7.67 -11.69 -16.58
CA PHE A 170 -8.68 -12.40 -17.38
C PHE A 170 -10.06 -12.24 -16.78
N GLN A 171 -11.09 -12.43 -17.62
CA GLN A 171 -12.48 -12.39 -17.20
C GLN A 171 -12.96 -13.79 -16.83
N ALA A 172 -13.35 -13.97 -15.56
CA ALA A 172 -14.09 -15.11 -15.10
C ALA A 172 -15.42 -14.62 -14.50
N ARG A 173 -16.51 -15.28 -14.86
CA ARG A 173 -17.84 -15.00 -14.30
C ARG A 173 -18.17 -16.02 -13.25
N PRO A 174 -18.70 -15.60 -12.10
CA PRO A 174 -19.08 -16.52 -11.04
C PRO A 174 -20.26 -17.40 -11.45
N GLU A 175 -20.15 -18.68 -11.13
CA GLU A 175 -21.23 -19.66 -11.35
C GLU A 175 -22.13 -19.82 -10.12
N TYR A 176 -21.76 -19.21 -8.97
CA TYR A 176 -22.43 -19.37 -7.69
C TYR A 176 -22.89 -18.03 -7.11
N ALA A 177 -23.96 -18.08 -6.31
CA ALA A 177 -24.43 -16.94 -5.54
C ALA A 177 -23.31 -16.40 -4.61
N PRO A 178 -23.27 -15.09 -4.29
CA PRO A 178 -24.25 -14.07 -4.69
C PRO A 178 -23.99 -13.44 -6.07
N LEU A 179 -22.86 -13.69 -6.70
CA LEU A 179 -22.42 -13.00 -7.90
C LEU A 179 -22.95 -13.62 -9.20
N LYS A 180 -23.53 -14.84 -9.14
CA LYS A 180 -24.10 -15.52 -10.31
C LYS A 180 -25.20 -14.66 -10.95
N GLY A 181 -25.08 -14.45 -12.26
CA GLY A 181 -26.04 -13.66 -13.03
C GLY A 181 -25.85 -12.14 -12.95
N SER A 182 -24.89 -11.66 -12.15
CA SER A 182 -24.49 -10.24 -12.15
C SER A 182 -23.55 -9.95 -13.32
N ALA A 183 -23.30 -8.67 -13.58
CA ALA A 183 -22.30 -8.22 -14.55
C ALA A 183 -20.85 -8.32 -14.04
N TRP A 184 -20.65 -8.75 -12.80
CA TRP A 184 -19.32 -8.85 -12.20
C TRP A 184 -18.42 -9.83 -12.96
N ASN A 185 -17.16 -9.49 -13.08
CA ASN A 185 -16.09 -10.35 -13.61
C ASN A 185 -14.79 -10.13 -12.83
N SER A 186 -13.77 -10.95 -13.04
CA SER A 186 -12.53 -10.91 -12.26
C SER A 186 -11.50 -9.91 -12.77
N CYS A 187 -11.54 -9.50 -14.04
CA CYS A 187 -10.47 -8.71 -14.66
C CYS A 187 -10.25 -7.39 -13.92
N GLY A 188 -9.02 -7.13 -13.50
CA GLY A 188 -8.64 -5.95 -12.73
C GLY A 188 -8.74 -6.10 -11.20
N GLY A 189 -9.48 -7.11 -10.70
CA GLY A 189 -9.48 -7.46 -9.29
C GLY A 189 -8.13 -8.01 -8.83
N SER A 190 -7.81 -7.87 -7.55
CA SER A 190 -6.56 -8.37 -6.98
C SER A 190 -6.78 -9.29 -5.79
N ILE A 191 -5.79 -10.11 -5.50
CA ILE A 191 -5.70 -10.95 -4.29
C ILE A 191 -4.70 -10.31 -3.34
N THR A 192 -5.00 -10.27 -2.04
CA THR A 192 -4.14 -9.58 -1.07
C THR A 192 -2.94 -10.41 -0.62
N SER A 193 -3.15 -11.66 -0.26
CA SER A 193 -2.18 -12.45 0.50
C SER A 193 -2.24 -13.92 0.12
N VAL A 194 -1.13 -14.63 0.28
CA VAL A 194 -1.10 -16.08 0.12
C VAL A 194 -1.64 -16.81 1.34
N SER A 195 -1.61 -16.20 2.53
CA SER A 195 -2.10 -16.80 3.76
C SER A 195 -3.58 -16.51 4.05
N ASN A 196 -4.12 -15.45 3.47
CA ASN A 196 -5.52 -15.06 3.58
C ASN A 196 -6.03 -14.56 2.21
N PRO A 197 -6.12 -15.43 1.20
CA PRO A 197 -6.47 -15.00 -0.16
C PRO A 197 -7.94 -14.60 -0.23
N HIS A 198 -8.19 -13.36 -0.58
CA HIS A 198 -9.52 -12.86 -0.92
C HIS A 198 -9.40 -11.78 -1.99
N ILE A 199 -10.46 -11.60 -2.79
CA ILE A 199 -10.47 -10.58 -3.84
C ILE A 199 -10.62 -9.21 -3.18
N HIS A 200 -9.78 -8.28 -3.58
CA HIS A 200 -9.62 -7.01 -2.91
C HIS A 200 -9.49 -5.85 -3.93
N PRO A 201 -10.02 -4.65 -3.63
CA PRO A 201 -9.87 -3.49 -4.52
C PRO A 201 -8.52 -2.78 -4.37
N MET A 202 -7.57 -3.27 -3.59
CA MET A 202 -6.32 -2.54 -3.30
C MET A 202 -5.47 -2.25 -4.53
N GLY A 203 -5.62 -3.02 -5.60
CA GLY A 203 -4.92 -2.73 -6.87
C GLY A 203 -5.19 -1.33 -7.42
N ILE A 204 -6.33 -0.69 -7.08
CA ILE A 204 -6.63 0.68 -7.51
C ILE A 204 -5.78 1.74 -6.80
N PHE A 205 -5.20 1.43 -5.63
CA PHE A 205 -4.43 2.39 -4.85
C PHE A 205 -3.17 2.89 -5.59
N VAL A 206 -2.63 2.10 -6.50
CA VAL A 206 -1.46 2.45 -7.30
C VAL A 206 -1.80 2.96 -8.72
N SER A 207 -3.06 3.27 -9.00
CA SER A 207 -3.49 3.74 -10.33
C SER A 207 -2.70 4.95 -10.80
N HIS A 208 -2.46 5.94 -9.93
CA HIS A 208 -1.65 7.11 -10.26
C HIS A 208 -0.19 6.75 -10.54
N ASP A 209 0.35 5.78 -9.83
CA ASP A 209 1.73 5.33 -10.00
C ASP A 209 1.89 4.57 -11.33
N LEU A 210 0.91 3.76 -11.72
CA LEU A 210 0.87 3.08 -13.02
C LEU A 210 0.69 4.06 -14.19
N GLN A 211 -0.16 5.09 -14.02
CA GLN A 211 -0.31 6.16 -15.01
C GLN A 211 1.01 6.93 -15.19
N TYR A 212 1.69 7.24 -14.08
CA TYR A 212 3.00 7.87 -14.11
C TYR A 212 4.03 7.02 -14.87
N LEU A 213 4.09 5.72 -14.58
CA LEU A 213 5.00 4.80 -15.27
C LEU A 213 4.69 4.72 -16.77
N ALA A 214 3.42 4.64 -17.16
CA ALA A 214 3.02 4.67 -18.56
C ALA A 214 3.46 5.98 -19.26
N ALA A 215 3.30 7.12 -18.60
CA ALA A 215 3.67 8.43 -19.14
C ALA A 215 5.19 8.66 -19.21
N THR A 216 5.99 7.94 -18.43
CA THR A 216 7.45 8.06 -18.39
C THR A 216 8.19 7.02 -19.24
N GLY A 217 7.48 6.28 -20.09
CA GLY A 217 8.08 5.36 -21.07
C GLY A 217 7.91 3.87 -20.78
N GLY A 218 7.21 3.50 -19.69
CA GLY A 218 6.94 2.10 -19.32
C GLY A 218 5.96 1.35 -20.27
N GLY A 219 5.35 2.07 -21.21
CA GLY A 219 4.51 1.48 -22.25
C GLY A 219 3.03 1.29 -21.87
N ASP A 220 2.22 0.91 -22.87
CA ASP A 220 0.76 0.84 -22.79
C ASP A 220 0.23 -0.22 -21.82
N VAL A 221 1.05 -1.20 -21.43
CA VAL A 221 0.63 -2.26 -20.50
C VAL A 221 0.21 -1.68 -19.16
N HIS A 222 0.94 -0.69 -18.65
CA HIS A 222 0.64 -0.07 -17.36
C HIS A 222 -0.63 0.76 -17.42
N ALA A 223 -0.87 1.48 -18.53
CA ALA A 223 -2.12 2.20 -18.76
C ALA A 223 -3.32 1.26 -18.81
N ARG A 224 -3.21 0.13 -19.53
CA ARG A 224 -4.27 -0.89 -19.59
C ARG A 224 -4.55 -1.51 -18.24
N ARG A 225 -3.51 -1.93 -17.50
CA ARG A 225 -3.66 -2.50 -16.15
C ARG A 225 -4.24 -1.52 -15.14
N CYS A 226 -3.95 -0.23 -15.31
CA CYS A 226 -4.58 0.82 -14.53
C CYS A 226 -6.09 0.90 -14.84
N ALA A 227 -6.46 0.92 -16.13
CA ALA A 227 -7.86 0.96 -16.56
C ALA A 227 -8.63 -0.27 -16.05
N ASP A 228 -8.10 -1.49 -16.25
CA ASP A 228 -8.71 -2.73 -15.76
C ASP A 228 -9.04 -2.66 -14.24
N GLY A 229 -8.09 -2.15 -13.43
CA GLY A 229 -8.29 -2.03 -11.99
C GLY A 229 -9.34 -0.99 -11.60
N LEU A 230 -9.37 0.15 -12.27
CA LEU A 230 -10.36 1.19 -12.04
C LEU A 230 -11.76 0.72 -12.46
N ASP A 231 -11.88 0.09 -13.62
CA ASP A 231 -13.15 -0.45 -14.12
C ASP A 231 -13.69 -1.53 -13.18
N TRP A 232 -12.82 -2.41 -12.68
CA TRP A 232 -13.22 -3.43 -11.70
C TRP A 232 -13.73 -2.80 -10.40
N GLY A 233 -13.02 -1.79 -9.87
CA GLY A 233 -13.41 -1.10 -8.65
C GLY A 233 -14.74 -0.37 -8.79
N LEU A 234 -14.98 0.30 -9.93
CA LEU A 234 -16.25 0.96 -10.23
C LEU A 234 -17.40 -0.04 -10.35
N ASN A 235 -17.18 -1.14 -11.06
CA ASN A 235 -18.18 -2.21 -11.19
C ASN A 235 -18.58 -2.79 -9.83
N CYS A 236 -17.62 -2.95 -8.90
CA CYS A 236 -17.95 -3.41 -7.55
C CYS A 236 -18.87 -2.44 -6.79
N ILE A 237 -18.71 -1.13 -7.00
CA ILE A 237 -19.56 -0.11 -6.40
C ILE A 237 -20.96 -0.13 -7.03
N GLU A 238 -21.04 -0.22 -8.35
CA GLU A 238 -22.30 -0.22 -9.09
C GLU A 238 -23.16 -1.46 -8.77
N LEU A 239 -22.54 -2.61 -8.60
CA LEU A 239 -23.20 -3.86 -8.26
C LEU A 239 -23.55 -4.01 -6.77
N TYR A 240 -23.05 -3.13 -5.92
CA TYR A 240 -23.26 -3.21 -4.48
C TYR A 240 -24.75 -3.26 -4.07
N PRO A 241 -25.67 -2.48 -4.66
CA PRO A 241 -27.09 -2.57 -4.37
C PRO A 241 -27.70 -3.94 -4.75
N GLU A 242 -27.30 -4.51 -5.89
CA GLU A 242 -27.78 -5.82 -6.35
C GLU A 242 -27.29 -6.94 -5.44
N ILE A 243 -26.01 -6.89 -5.03
CA ILE A 243 -25.43 -7.85 -4.10
C ILE A 243 -26.09 -7.77 -2.74
N ASN A 244 -26.36 -6.57 -2.22
CA ASN A 244 -27.05 -6.37 -0.95
C ASN A 244 -28.53 -6.79 -0.99
N ALA A 245 -29.19 -6.71 -2.14
CA ALA A 245 -30.55 -7.21 -2.29
C ALA A 245 -30.63 -8.75 -2.17
N ILE A 246 -29.51 -9.43 -2.46
CA ILE A 246 -29.41 -10.91 -2.41
C ILE A 246 -29.01 -11.39 -1.01
N GLN A 247 -28.25 -10.57 -0.26
CA GLN A 247 -27.78 -10.89 1.09
C GLN A 247 -28.54 -10.11 2.16
N PRO A 248 -28.89 -10.72 3.29
CA PRO A 248 -29.41 -9.94 4.42
C PRO A 248 -28.34 -8.89 4.82
N PRO A 249 -28.76 -7.70 5.29
CA PRO A 249 -27.84 -6.69 5.75
C PRO A 249 -26.83 -7.26 6.74
N ILE A 250 -25.56 -6.87 6.61
CA ILE A 250 -24.47 -7.33 7.49
C ILE A 250 -24.80 -7.10 8.97
N GLU A 251 -25.54 -6.05 9.27
CA GLU A 251 -26.07 -5.73 10.60
C GLU A 251 -26.98 -6.82 11.19
N ALA A 252 -27.70 -7.55 10.34
CA ALA A 252 -28.57 -8.65 10.76
C ALA A 252 -27.81 -9.95 11.09
N THR A 253 -26.55 -10.05 10.73
CA THR A 253 -25.71 -11.24 10.98
C THR A 253 -24.82 -11.11 12.21
N GLY A 254 -24.95 -10.03 12.99
CA GLY A 254 -24.26 -9.86 14.26
C GLY A 254 -22.75 -9.53 14.13
N GLY A 255 -22.31 -8.93 13.03
CA GLY A 255 -20.93 -8.44 12.88
C GLY A 255 -19.85 -9.53 12.96
N GLY A 256 -20.21 -10.76 12.66
CA GLY A 256 -19.26 -11.86 12.53
C GLY A 256 -18.35 -11.62 11.33
N ASP A 257 -17.07 -11.83 11.53
CA ASP A 257 -16.01 -11.76 10.52
C ASP A 257 -16.47 -12.39 9.20
N VAL A 258 -16.56 -11.61 8.14
CA VAL A 258 -16.93 -12.09 6.79
C VAL A 258 -15.91 -13.14 6.29
N HIS A 259 -14.77 -13.25 6.96
CA HIS A 259 -13.67 -14.17 6.70
C HIS A 259 -13.84 -15.56 7.36
N ALA A 260 -14.91 -15.80 8.11
CA ALA A 260 -15.12 -17.06 8.87
C ALA A 260 -16.07 -18.05 8.18
N ARG A 261 -16.34 -17.90 6.87
CA ARG A 261 -17.16 -18.90 6.13
C ARG A 261 -16.54 -19.28 4.80
#